data_0cbcdef7ffd1353793343c6e6503707f
#
_entry.id   0cbcdef7ffd1353793343c6e6503707f
#
_cell.length_a   1.000
_cell.length_b   1.000
_cell.length_c   1.000
_cell.angle_alpha   90.00
_cell.angle_beta   90.00
_cell.angle_gamma   90.00
#
_symmetry.space_group_name_H-M   'P 1'
#
loop_
_entity.id
_entity.type
_entity.pdbx_description
1 polymer ?
#
loop_
_entity_poly.entity_id
_entity_poly.type
_entity_poly.pdbx_seq_one_letter_code
_entity_poly.pdbx_strand_id
1 'polypeptide(L)'
;MEGWEVTVSHVDYPPGRVGAVHHHAGFVLAYVLEGAIITKVSGQGEEKTYNVGQMFYEQPGATHEVSKNASQTQPAKLLAMIFAKKGSTLTMPGRAQ
;
A
#
# COMPACT_ATOMS: atom_id res chain seq x y z
N MET A 1 -21.35 -0.84 9.09
CA MET A 1 -20.80 -1.84 8.15
C MET A 1 -20.59 -3.18 8.85
N GLU A 2 -21.71 -3.83 9.12
CA GLU A 2 -21.67 -5.12 9.78
C GLU A 2 -20.83 -6.12 8.98
N GLY A 3 -19.99 -6.90 9.68
CA GLY A 3 -19.11 -7.89 9.07
C GLY A 3 -17.85 -7.34 8.43
N TRP A 4 -17.64 -6.03 8.49
CA TRP A 4 -16.42 -5.40 7.95
C TRP A 4 -15.50 -4.97 9.08
N GLU A 5 -14.21 -4.98 8.79
CA GLU A 5 -13.16 -4.53 9.70
C GLU A 5 -12.21 -3.61 8.97
N VAL A 6 -11.62 -2.69 9.72
CA VAL A 6 -10.48 -1.94 9.24
C VAL A 6 -9.25 -2.34 10.05
N THR A 7 -8.18 -2.69 9.35
CA THR A 7 -6.89 -2.98 9.97
C THR A 7 -5.95 -1.83 9.66
N VAL A 8 -5.40 -1.22 10.71
CA VAL A 8 -4.51 -0.08 10.57
C VAL A 8 -3.11 -0.50 10.98
N SER A 9 -2.13 -0.23 10.13
CA SER A 9 -0.74 -0.58 10.44
C SER A 9 0.22 0.45 9.87
N HIS A 10 1.39 0.56 10.51
CA HIS A 10 2.51 1.31 9.97
C HIS A 10 3.32 0.38 9.08
N VAL A 11 3.74 0.89 7.93
CA VAL A 11 4.64 0.16 7.04
C VAL A 11 5.91 0.99 6.92
N ASP A 12 7.02 0.41 7.37
CA ASP A 12 8.31 1.08 7.35
C ASP A 12 9.09 0.71 6.09
N TYR A 13 9.64 1.72 5.44
CA TYR A 13 10.50 1.56 4.27
C TYR A 13 11.87 2.15 4.60
N PRO A 14 12.83 1.33 5.05
CA PRO A 14 14.20 1.80 5.19
C PRO A 14 14.72 2.38 3.88
N PRO A 15 15.79 3.19 3.91
CA PRO A 15 16.37 3.73 2.68
C PRO A 15 16.58 2.65 1.62
N GLY A 16 16.14 2.91 0.40
CA GLY A 16 16.30 2.00 -0.73
C GLY A 16 15.39 0.78 -0.74
N ARG A 17 14.50 0.61 0.24
CA ARG A 17 13.63 -0.58 0.32
C ARG A 17 12.68 -0.64 -0.87
N VAL A 18 12.66 -1.81 -1.50
CA VAL A 18 11.66 -2.15 -2.53
C VAL A 18 10.78 -3.24 -1.94
N GLY A 19 9.48 -2.98 -1.88
CA GLY A 19 8.51 -3.95 -1.39
C GLY A 19 8.21 -5.02 -2.43
N ALA A 20 7.75 -6.18 -1.96
CA ALA A 20 7.36 -7.27 -2.84
C ALA A 20 6.01 -6.96 -3.52
N VAL A 21 5.83 -7.48 -4.73
CA VAL A 21 4.54 -7.44 -5.42
C VAL A 21 3.51 -8.20 -4.58
N HIS A 22 2.35 -7.59 -4.36
CA HIS A 22 1.29 -8.19 -3.54
C HIS A 22 -0.08 -7.67 -3.94
N HIS A 23 -1.12 -8.28 -3.40
CA HIS A 23 -2.49 -7.82 -3.59
C HIS A 23 -3.30 -8.05 -2.33
N HIS A 24 -4.45 -7.39 -2.27
CA HIS A 24 -5.37 -7.45 -1.13
C HIS A 24 -6.78 -7.76 -1.61
N ALA A 25 -7.51 -8.57 -0.83
CA ALA A 25 -8.92 -8.82 -1.12
C ALA A 25 -9.77 -7.58 -0.85
N GLY A 26 -9.39 -6.79 0.15
CA GLY A 26 -10.11 -5.59 0.55
C GLY A 26 -9.62 -4.32 -0.13
N PHE A 27 -10.24 -3.21 0.27
CA PHE A 27 -9.84 -1.87 -0.16
C PHE A 27 -8.74 -1.34 0.74
N VAL A 28 -7.71 -0.74 0.16
CA VAL A 28 -6.60 -0.16 0.92
C VAL A 28 -6.55 1.35 0.72
N LEU A 29 -6.40 2.07 1.81
CA LEU A 29 -6.13 3.50 1.81
C LEU A 29 -4.80 3.71 2.52
N ALA A 30 -3.87 4.39 1.87
CA ALA A 30 -2.52 4.61 2.41
C ALA A 30 -2.21 6.09 2.50
N TYR A 31 -1.65 6.50 3.63
CA TYR A 31 -1.26 7.88 3.91
C TYR A 31 0.23 7.93 4.19
N VAL A 32 0.95 8.82 3.51
CA VAL A 32 2.40 8.94 3.70
C VAL A 32 2.69 9.79 4.94
N LEU A 33 3.28 9.14 5.95
CA LEU A 33 3.62 9.79 7.21
C LEU A 33 5.02 10.39 7.20
N GLU A 34 5.94 9.77 6.45
CA GLU A 34 7.35 10.18 6.44
C GLU A 34 7.95 9.86 5.07
N GLY A 35 8.80 10.75 4.58
CA GLY A 35 9.53 10.53 3.34
C GLY A 35 8.64 10.60 2.10
N ALA A 36 8.96 9.79 1.10
CA ALA A 36 8.20 9.69 -0.13
C ALA A 36 8.19 8.24 -0.63
N ILE A 37 7.07 7.82 -1.18
CA ILE A 37 6.86 6.46 -1.67
C ILE A 37 6.51 6.52 -3.15
N ILE A 38 7.17 5.67 -3.94
CA ILE A 38 6.82 5.46 -5.34
C ILE A 38 5.93 4.23 -5.40
N THR A 39 4.77 4.36 -6.03
CA THR A 39 3.83 3.26 -6.10
C THR A 39 3.19 3.13 -7.48
N LYS A 40 2.87 1.89 -7.86
CA LYS A 40 2.09 1.58 -9.04
C LYS A 40 1.07 0.52 -8.65
N VAL A 41 -0.18 0.83 -8.92
CA VAL A 41 -1.31 -0.05 -8.64
C VAL A 41 -1.97 -0.42 -9.96
N SER A 42 -2.27 -1.70 -10.15
CA SER A 42 -2.92 -2.16 -11.39
C SER A 42 -4.22 -1.38 -11.63
N GLY A 43 -4.44 -0.99 -12.88
CA GLY A 43 -5.62 -0.23 -13.26
C GLY A 43 -5.54 1.27 -12.99
N GLN A 44 -4.44 1.77 -12.42
CA GLN A 44 -4.30 3.19 -12.08
C GLN A 44 -3.24 3.93 -12.89
N GLY A 45 -2.72 3.30 -13.95
CA GLY A 45 -1.72 3.95 -14.83
C GLY A 45 -0.30 3.78 -14.34
N GLU A 46 0.53 4.78 -14.65
CA GLU A 46 1.96 4.73 -14.39
C GLU A 46 2.33 4.91 -12.93
N GLU A 47 3.59 4.66 -12.61
CA GLU A 47 4.14 4.94 -11.29
C GLU A 47 3.91 6.40 -10.89
N LYS A 48 3.63 6.60 -9.63
CA LYS A 48 3.47 7.94 -9.04
C LYS A 48 4.25 8.04 -7.75
N THR A 49 4.75 9.23 -7.46
CA THR A 49 5.43 9.52 -6.20
C THR A 49 4.46 10.24 -5.27
N TYR A 50 4.32 9.72 -4.07
CA TYR A 50 3.49 10.32 -3.02
C TYR A 50 4.38 10.81 -1.89
N ASN A 51 4.22 12.08 -1.54
CA ASN A 51 4.98 12.74 -0.49
C ASN A 51 4.19 12.78 0.82
N VAL A 52 4.85 13.21 1.90
CA VAL A 52 4.20 13.35 3.22
C VAL A 52 2.88 14.12 3.09
N GLY A 53 1.84 13.58 3.69
CA GLY A 53 0.50 14.17 3.66
C GLY A 53 -0.34 13.78 2.46
N GLN A 54 0.22 13.06 1.51
CA GLN A 54 -0.53 12.59 0.35
C GLN A 54 -1.01 11.15 0.58
N MET A 55 -2.06 10.78 -0.13
CA MET A 55 -2.71 9.48 0.01
C MET A 55 -2.84 8.80 -1.34
N PHE A 56 -2.86 7.49 -1.32
CA PHE A 56 -3.25 6.70 -2.47
C PHE A 56 -4.15 5.54 -2.01
N TYR A 57 -4.80 4.89 -2.96
CA TYR A 57 -5.68 3.78 -2.65
C TYR A 57 -5.41 2.61 -3.59
N GLU A 58 -5.85 1.43 -3.15
CA GLU A 58 -5.86 0.21 -3.94
C GLU A 58 -7.28 -0.35 -3.88
N GLN A 59 -7.94 -0.46 -5.03
CA GLN A 59 -9.27 -1.05 -5.11
C GLN A 59 -9.19 -2.54 -4.77
N PRO A 60 -10.29 -3.15 -4.31
CA PRO A 60 -10.29 -4.58 -3.98
C PRO A 60 -9.78 -5.43 -5.14
N GLY A 61 -8.87 -6.35 -4.83
CA GLY A 61 -8.29 -7.27 -5.80
C GLY A 61 -7.18 -6.68 -6.67
N ALA A 62 -6.89 -5.39 -6.55
CA ALA A 62 -5.81 -4.80 -7.34
C ALA A 62 -4.44 -5.33 -6.89
N THR A 63 -3.50 -5.38 -7.83
CA THR A 63 -2.11 -5.72 -7.55
C THR A 63 -1.32 -4.44 -7.27
N HIS A 64 -0.59 -4.42 -6.15
CA HIS A 64 0.38 -3.39 -5.86
C HIS A 64 1.68 -3.79 -6.56
N GLU A 65 1.89 -3.26 -7.77
CA GLU A 65 2.96 -3.71 -8.64
C GLU A 65 4.31 -3.13 -8.25
N VAL A 66 4.31 -1.89 -7.79
CA VAL A 66 5.51 -1.20 -7.30
C VAL A 66 5.19 -0.53 -5.99
N SER A 67 6.05 -0.73 -5.01
CA SER A 67 5.94 -0.10 -3.69
C SER A 67 7.36 0.06 -3.16
N LYS A 68 7.90 1.26 -3.21
CA LYS A 68 9.29 1.46 -2.82
C LYS A 68 9.53 2.84 -2.23
N ASN A 69 10.57 2.92 -1.38
CA ASN A 69 11.06 4.19 -0.89
C ASN A 69 11.68 4.97 -2.07
N ALA A 70 11.28 6.21 -2.24
CA ALA A 70 11.83 7.06 -3.30
C ALA A 70 13.29 7.48 -3.02
N SER A 71 13.73 7.35 -1.76
CA SER A 71 15.07 7.76 -1.34
C SER A 71 15.97 6.57 -1.05
N GLN A 72 17.26 6.72 -1.40
CA GLN A 72 18.30 5.76 -1.03
C GLN A 72 18.95 6.11 0.30
N THR A 73 18.62 7.26 0.88
CA THR A 73 19.30 7.79 2.07
C THR A 73 18.38 8.09 3.26
N GLN A 74 17.10 8.28 3.00
CA GLN A 74 16.12 8.65 4.03
C GLN A 74 15.05 7.58 4.19
N PRO A 75 14.55 7.35 5.41
CA PRO A 75 13.45 6.41 5.61
C PRO A 75 12.12 6.97 5.13
N ALA A 76 11.16 6.09 4.90
CA ALA A 76 9.80 6.47 4.61
C ALA A 76 8.83 5.60 5.41
N LYS A 77 7.61 6.09 5.60
CA LYS A 77 6.60 5.39 6.39
C LYS A 77 5.21 5.67 5.83
N LEU A 78 4.42 4.60 5.74
CA LEU A 78 3.00 4.68 5.40
C LEU A 78 2.15 4.34 6.61
N LEU A 79 0.99 4.95 6.68
CA LEU A 79 -0.13 4.47 7.49
C LEU A 79 -1.07 3.76 6.51
N ALA A 80 -1.17 2.45 6.63
CA ALA A 80 -2.03 1.65 5.76
C ALA A 80 -3.31 1.27 6.49
N MET A 81 -4.45 1.46 5.82
CA MET A 81 -5.77 1.10 6.34
C MET A 81 -6.39 0.12 5.35
N ILE A 82 -6.62 -1.11 5.79
CA ILE A 82 -7.19 -2.17 4.96
C ILE A 82 -8.62 -2.43 5.42
N PHE A 83 -9.57 -2.21 4.54
CA PHE A 83 -10.99 -2.42 4.77
C PHE A 83 -11.38 -3.75 4.14
N ALA A 84 -11.74 -4.72 4.95
CA ALA A 84 -12.05 -6.07 4.47
C ALA A 84 -13.13 -6.72 5.32
N LYS A 85 -13.76 -7.74 4.78
CA LYS A 85 -14.70 -8.55 5.56
C LYS A 85 -13.94 -9.31 6.64
N LYS A 86 -14.55 -9.45 7.79
CA LYS A 86 -14.01 -10.19 8.92
C LYS A 86 -13.59 -11.60 8.48
N GLY A 87 -12.35 -11.98 8.84
CA GLY A 87 -11.81 -13.31 8.50
C GLY A 87 -11.11 -13.37 7.16
N SER A 88 -11.11 -12.29 6.37
CA SER A 88 -10.40 -12.27 5.09
C SER A 88 -8.89 -12.28 5.28
N THR A 89 -8.17 -12.90 4.34
CA THR A 89 -6.72 -12.77 4.26
C THR A 89 -6.41 -11.36 3.78
N LEU A 90 -5.67 -10.58 4.59
CA LEU A 90 -5.45 -9.17 4.30
C LEU A 90 -4.49 -8.93 3.14
N THR A 91 -3.40 -9.65 3.10
CA THR A 91 -2.36 -9.46 2.08
C THR A 91 -1.94 -10.81 1.51
N MET A 92 -1.87 -10.88 0.20
CA MET A 92 -1.48 -12.11 -0.52
C MET A 92 -0.29 -11.80 -1.42
N PRO A 93 0.72 -12.69 -1.49
CA PRO A 93 1.89 -12.44 -2.32
C PRO A 93 1.56 -12.54 -3.81
N GLY A 94 2.34 -11.82 -4.61
CA GLY A 94 2.24 -11.87 -6.04
C GLY A 94 1.06 -11.11 -6.61
N ARG A 95 0.83 -11.30 -7.91
CA ARG A 95 -0.25 -10.65 -8.63
C ARG A 95 -1.59 -11.31 -8.36
N ALA A 96 -2.64 -10.50 -8.38
CA ALA A 96 -4.00 -11.01 -8.39
C ALA A 96 -4.25 -11.73 -9.73
N GLN A 97 -5.02 -12.80 -9.67
CA GLN A 97 -5.38 -13.59 -10.85
C GLN A 97 -6.76 -13.23 -11.37
#